data_df437eb2e9fd34dd61d9e4ee1071ada8
#
_entry.id   df437eb2e9fd34dd61d9e4ee1071ada8
#
_cell.length_a   1.000
_cell.length_b   1.000
_cell.length_c   1.000
_cell.angle_alpha   90.00
_cell.angle_beta   90.00
_cell.angle_gamma   90.00
#
_symmetry.space_group_name_H-M   'P 1'
#
loop_
_entity.id
_entity.type
_entity.pdbx_description
1 polymer ?
#
loop_
_entity_poly.entity_id
_entity_poly.type
_entity_poly.pdbx_seq_one_letter_code
_entity_poly.pdbx_strand_id
1 'polypeptide(L)'
;MPDYRSDPSDLMQPTAPVMTVMPATPAAAPQAQMLDLETSRVLRFHAKAGTTLHVLEGELAVSGAPRWLAGTVWRQPQRLAAGSMVVLPAGWVEVLATRAATLRLHAPAARPWPRWLARWLSLAAPASASQCFHGEQHK
;
A
#
# COMPACT_ATOMS: atom_id res chain seq x y z
N MET A 1 2.51 11.53 -73.76
CA MET A 1 2.42 12.66 -72.80
C MET A 1 1.43 12.31 -71.72
N PRO A 2 1.84 11.89 -70.57
CA PRO A 2 0.91 11.68 -69.48
C PRO A 2 0.62 12.98 -68.76
N ASP A 3 -0.62 13.36 -68.70
CA ASP A 3 -1.14 14.50 -67.97
C ASP A 3 -0.97 14.27 -66.45
N TYR A 4 -0.10 15.06 -65.88
CA TYR A 4 0.03 15.14 -64.43
C TYR A 4 -1.04 16.06 -63.87
N ARG A 5 -2.18 15.50 -63.48
CA ARG A 5 -3.26 16.23 -62.82
C ARG A 5 -2.96 16.29 -61.34
N SER A 6 -2.39 17.40 -60.91
CA SER A 6 -2.21 17.72 -59.47
C SER A 6 -3.56 17.91 -58.84
N ASP A 7 -3.89 17.06 -57.91
CA ASP A 7 -5.10 17.13 -57.07
C ASP A 7 -4.83 18.09 -55.90
N PRO A 8 -5.52 19.23 -55.77
CA PRO A 8 -5.30 20.21 -54.72
C PRO A 8 -6.09 19.90 -53.42
N SER A 9 -6.46 18.65 -53.16
CA SER A 9 -7.34 18.30 -52.02
C SER A 9 -6.62 17.90 -50.74
N ASP A 10 -5.30 18.04 -50.68
CA ASP A 10 -4.52 17.49 -49.52
C ASP A 10 -4.08 18.54 -48.50
N LEU A 11 -4.78 19.67 -48.41
CA LEU A 11 -4.48 20.73 -47.47
C LEU A 11 -5.66 21.08 -46.55
N MET A 12 -6.21 20.11 -45.85
CA MET A 12 -7.05 20.44 -44.68
C MET A 12 -7.22 19.24 -43.76
N GLN A 13 -6.13 18.84 -43.11
CA GLN A 13 -6.28 18.02 -41.89
C GLN A 13 -6.54 18.97 -40.73
N PRO A 14 -7.72 18.89 -40.09
CA PRO A 14 -7.92 19.60 -38.85
C PRO A 14 -7.07 18.94 -37.78
N THR A 15 -6.09 19.66 -37.26
CA THR A 15 -5.32 19.29 -36.08
C THR A 15 -6.29 19.17 -34.91
N ALA A 16 -6.71 17.96 -34.61
CA ALA A 16 -7.49 17.69 -33.41
C ALA A 16 -6.65 18.07 -32.20
N PRO A 17 -7.22 18.79 -31.23
CA PRO A 17 -6.50 19.09 -29.99
C PRO A 17 -6.19 17.76 -29.31
N VAL A 18 -4.89 17.49 -29.11
CA VAL A 18 -4.42 16.38 -28.32
C VAL A 18 -4.86 16.67 -26.87
N MET A 19 -5.99 16.10 -26.48
CA MET A 19 -6.35 16.04 -25.08
C MET A 19 -5.27 15.22 -24.37
N THR A 20 -4.38 15.90 -23.69
CA THR A 20 -3.45 15.28 -22.74
C THR A 20 -4.31 14.70 -21.63
N VAL A 21 -4.67 13.43 -21.77
CA VAL A 21 -5.26 12.67 -20.68
C VAL A 21 -4.18 12.56 -19.62
N MET A 22 -4.27 13.37 -18.57
CA MET A 22 -3.45 13.18 -17.39
C MET A 22 -3.72 11.76 -16.89
N PRO A 23 -2.68 10.93 -16.72
CA PRO A 23 -2.87 9.61 -16.15
C PRO A 23 -3.45 9.81 -14.75
N ALA A 24 -4.68 9.37 -14.54
CA ALA A 24 -5.25 9.24 -13.22
C ALA A 24 -4.26 8.37 -12.44
N THR A 25 -3.72 8.92 -11.35
CA THR A 25 -2.88 8.16 -10.43
C THR A 25 -3.64 6.88 -10.09
N PRO A 26 -3.14 5.69 -10.42
CA PRO A 26 -3.85 4.47 -10.13
C PRO A 26 -4.03 4.41 -8.61
N ALA A 27 -5.27 4.40 -8.17
CA ALA A 27 -5.59 4.04 -6.79
C ALA A 27 -4.84 2.75 -6.51
N ALA A 28 -3.93 2.77 -5.51
CA ALA A 28 -3.05 1.66 -5.24
C ALA A 28 -3.88 0.37 -5.16
N ALA A 29 -3.74 -0.48 -6.18
CA ALA A 29 -4.42 -1.75 -6.22
C ALA A 29 -4.05 -2.53 -4.95
N PRO A 30 -4.97 -3.31 -4.36
CA PRO A 30 -4.68 -4.12 -3.20
C PRO A 30 -3.47 -4.99 -3.51
N GLN A 31 -2.36 -4.72 -2.86
CA GLN A 31 -1.12 -5.46 -3.11
C GLN A 31 -1.28 -6.85 -2.48
N ALA A 32 -1.41 -7.84 -3.34
CA ALA A 32 -1.34 -9.24 -2.93
C ALA A 32 0.12 -9.67 -3.00
N GLN A 33 0.69 -10.08 -1.87
CA GLN A 33 2.04 -10.61 -1.78
C GLN A 33 1.96 -12.11 -1.53
N MET A 34 2.61 -12.90 -2.38
CA MET A 34 2.76 -14.34 -2.19
C MET A 34 4.08 -14.62 -1.49
N LEU A 35 4.05 -15.49 -0.50
CA LEU A 35 5.21 -15.85 0.32
C LEU A 35 5.24 -17.37 0.51
N ASP A 36 6.42 -17.95 0.34
CA ASP A 36 6.69 -19.35 0.64
C ASP A 36 7.49 -19.45 1.93
N LEU A 37 7.00 -20.24 2.85
CA LEU A 37 7.63 -20.47 4.14
C LEU A 37 8.02 -21.94 4.27
N GLU A 38 9.29 -22.19 4.53
CA GLU A 38 9.77 -23.51 4.90
C GLU A 38 9.29 -23.90 6.30
N THR A 39 9.27 -25.20 6.58
CA THR A 39 8.94 -25.74 7.91
C THR A 39 9.77 -25.07 9.00
N SER A 40 9.14 -24.73 10.10
CA SER A 40 9.74 -24.06 11.27
C SER A 40 10.24 -22.63 11.02
N ARG A 41 9.97 -22.05 9.85
CA ARG A 41 10.25 -20.63 9.60
C ARG A 41 9.23 -19.74 10.30
N VAL A 42 9.74 -18.68 10.89
CA VAL A 42 8.95 -17.64 11.56
C VAL A 42 9.00 -16.36 10.73
N LEU A 43 7.85 -15.84 10.39
CA LEU A 43 7.68 -14.55 9.75
C LEU A 43 7.05 -13.58 10.75
N ARG A 44 7.67 -12.42 10.95
CA ARG A 44 7.13 -11.35 11.79
C ARG A 44 6.95 -10.09 10.96
N PHE A 45 5.76 -9.50 11.03
CA PHE A 45 5.48 -8.26 10.33
C PHE A 45 4.41 -7.45 11.05
N HIS A 46 4.34 -6.18 10.72
CA HIS A 46 3.29 -5.30 11.22
C HIS A 46 2.12 -5.27 10.24
N ALA A 47 1.00 -5.88 10.63
CA ALA A 47 -0.22 -5.90 9.83
C ALA A 47 -0.99 -4.59 10.00
N LYS A 48 -1.58 -4.11 8.89
CA LYS A 48 -2.58 -3.05 8.93
C LYS A 48 -3.95 -3.66 9.22
N ALA A 49 -4.84 -2.91 9.87
CA ALA A 49 -6.20 -3.35 10.09
C ALA A 49 -6.87 -3.78 8.76
N GLY A 50 -7.45 -4.98 8.74
CA GLY A 50 -8.08 -5.52 7.55
C GLY A 50 -7.13 -6.24 6.58
N THR A 51 -5.84 -6.43 6.95
CA THR A 51 -4.94 -7.32 6.21
C THR A 51 -5.50 -8.73 6.28
N THR A 52 -5.63 -9.38 5.11
CA THR A 52 -6.11 -10.76 5.03
C THR A 52 -4.97 -11.69 4.68
N LEU A 53 -4.85 -12.78 5.45
CA LEU A 53 -3.91 -13.86 5.20
C LEU A 53 -4.68 -15.07 4.68
N HIS A 54 -4.28 -15.60 3.54
CA HIS A 54 -4.85 -16.78 2.92
C HIS A 54 -3.77 -17.85 2.80
N VAL A 55 -4.00 -19.02 3.38
CA VAL A 55 -3.12 -20.19 3.28
C VAL A 55 -3.50 -20.96 2.03
N LEU A 56 -2.59 -21.03 1.06
CA LEU A 56 -2.81 -21.77 -0.18
C LEU A 56 -2.44 -23.23 0.01
N GLU A 57 -1.30 -23.49 0.63
CA GLU A 57 -0.77 -24.82 0.89
C GLU A 57 -0.10 -24.89 2.24
N GLY A 58 -0.03 -26.10 2.82
CA GLY A 58 0.65 -26.34 4.07
C GLY A 58 -0.16 -26.04 5.33
N GLU A 59 0.52 -25.81 6.43
CA GLU A 59 -0.08 -25.52 7.74
C GLU A 59 0.78 -24.51 8.48
N LEU A 60 0.14 -23.53 9.09
CA LEU A 60 0.81 -22.49 9.84
C LEU A 60 0.05 -22.11 11.11
N ALA A 61 0.76 -21.56 12.08
CA ALA A 61 0.21 -20.97 13.29
C ALA A 61 0.41 -19.46 13.26
N VAL A 62 -0.67 -18.70 13.45
CA VAL A 62 -0.66 -17.24 13.50
C VAL A 62 -0.89 -16.77 14.90
N SER A 63 -0.03 -15.91 15.41
CA SER A 63 -0.14 -15.26 16.72
C SER A 63 -0.18 -13.76 16.55
N GLY A 64 -1.12 -13.10 17.21
CA GLY A 64 -1.13 -11.63 17.32
C GLY A 64 -0.14 -11.12 18.37
N ALA A 65 -0.15 -9.81 18.58
CA ALA A 65 0.64 -9.20 19.64
C ALA A 65 0.30 -9.81 21.01
N PRO A 66 1.31 -10.02 21.89
CA PRO A 66 1.08 -10.55 23.22
C PRO A 66 0.15 -9.61 24.01
N ARG A 67 -0.83 -10.18 24.70
CA ARG A 67 -1.73 -9.44 25.59
C ARG A 67 -1.33 -9.66 27.03
N TRP A 68 -1.29 -8.58 27.78
CA TRP A 68 -1.08 -8.65 29.23
C TRP A 68 -2.44 -8.79 29.91
N LEU A 69 -2.65 -9.89 30.61
CA LEU A 69 -3.82 -10.17 31.40
C LEU A 69 -3.38 -10.53 32.82
N ALA A 70 -3.76 -9.74 33.81
CA ALA A 70 -3.47 -9.98 35.23
C ALA A 70 -1.98 -10.31 35.55
N GLY A 71 -1.04 -9.58 34.91
CA GLY A 71 0.39 -9.80 35.11
C GLY A 71 1.01 -10.95 34.31
N THR A 72 0.22 -11.65 33.53
CA THR A 72 0.68 -12.77 32.68
C THR A 72 0.59 -12.39 31.20
N VAL A 73 1.62 -12.77 30.42
CA VAL A 73 1.64 -12.58 28.96
C VAL A 73 0.89 -13.73 28.30
N TRP A 74 -0.18 -13.41 27.62
CA TRP A 74 -0.95 -14.38 26.86
C TRP A 74 -0.67 -14.25 25.37
N ARG A 75 -0.33 -15.39 24.73
CA ARG A 75 -0.27 -15.55 23.28
C ARG A 75 -1.19 -16.69 22.90
N GLN A 76 -2.10 -16.44 22.03
CA GLN A 76 -2.99 -17.48 21.52
C GLN A 76 -2.68 -17.73 20.05
N PRO A 77 -1.91 -18.78 19.73
CA PRO A 77 -1.64 -19.14 18.34
C PRO A 77 -2.90 -19.79 17.74
N GLN A 78 -3.32 -19.31 16.59
CA GLN A 78 -4.38 -19.88 15.78
C GLN A 78 -3.76 -20.74 14.69
N ARG A 79 -4.09 -22.02 14.63
CA ARG A 79 -3.65 -22.91 13.55
C ARG A 79 -4.51 -22.73 12.33
N LEU A 80 -3.88 -22.64 11.18
CA LEU A 80 -4.52 -22.48 9.87
C LEU A 80 -3.98 -23.54 8.93
N ALA A 81 -4.88 -24.28 8.30
CA ALA A 81 -4.56 -25.26 7.26
C ALA A 81 -4.77 -24.67 5.86
N ALA A 82 -4.32 -25.38 4.85
CA ALA A 82 -4.55 -25.03 3.45
C ALA A 82 -6.03 -24.73 3.17
N GLY A 83 -6.31 -23.66 2.42
CA GLY A 83 -7.64 -23.15 2.14
C GLY A 83 -8.21 -22.21 3.19
N SER A 84 -7.58 -22.07 4.36
CA SER A 84 -8.03 -21.15 5.42
C SER A 84 -7.70 -19.70 5.08
N MET A 85 -8.61 -18.81 5.47
CA MET A 85 -8.44 -17.37 5.35
C MET A 85 -8.75 -16.71 6.69
N VAL A 86 -7.91 -15.77 7.11
CA VAL A 86 -8.09 -15.02 8.35
C VAL A 86 -7.82 -13.54 8.13
N VAL A 87 -8.62 -12.70 8.77
CA VAL A 87 -8.38 -11.25 8.81
C VAL A 87 -7.51 -10.95 10.02
N LEU A 88 -6.37 -10.33 9.77
CA LEU A 88 -5.39 -10.01 10.81
C LEU A 88 -5.78 -8.70 11.52
N PRO A 89 -5.61 -8.65 12.85
CA PRO A 89 -5.73 -7.40 13.58
C PRO A 89 -4.59 -6.45 13.22
N ALA A 90 -4.79 -5.14 13.44
CA ALA A 90 -3.70 -4.19 13.33
C ALA A 90 -2.64 -4.46 14.41
N GLY A 91 -1.36 -4.40 14.02
CA GLY A 91 -0.25 -4.58 14.94
C GLY A 91 0.73 -5.66 14.51
N TRP A 92 1.61 -6.05 15.42
CA TRP A 92 2.58 -7.10 15.17
C TRP A 92 1.93 -8.48 15.11
N VAL A 93 2.23 -9.20 14.06
CA VAL A 93 1.77 -10.56 13.80
C VAL A 93 2.98 -11.46 13.59
N GLU A 94 2.92 -12.64 14.20
CA GLU A 94 3.90 -13.70 14.03
C GLU A 94 3.23 -14.89 13.35
N VAL A 95 3.82 -15.38 12.29
CA VAL A 95 3.37 -16.54 11.52
C VAL A 95 4.47 -17.59 11.61
N LEU A 96 4.16 -18.75 12.16
CA LEU A 96 5.05 -19.90 12.23
C LEU A 96 4.57 -20.97 11.25
N ALA A 97 5.38 -21.37 10.30
CA ALA A 97 5.09 -22.49 9.44
C ALA A 97 5.31 -23.82 10.19
N THR A 98 4.23 -24.52 10.53
CA THR A 98 4.32 -25.85 11.14
C THR A 98 4.65 -26.92 10.10
N ARG A 99 4.29 -26.65 8.84
CA ARG A 99 4.73 -27.38 7.65
C ARG A 99 5.08 -26.37 6.58
N ALA A 100 5.86 -26.78 5.57
CA ALA A 100 6.10 -25.92 4.40
C ALA A 100 4.78 -25.39 3.87
N ALA A 101 4.65 -24.07 3.78
CA ALA A 101 3.39 -23.41 3.50
C ALA A 101 3.57 -22.27 2.49
N THR A 102 2.64 -22.20 1.55
CA THR A 102 2.48 -21.05 0.64
C THR A 102 1.31 -20.21 1.12
N LEU A 103 1.55 -18.94 1.35
CA LEU A 103 0.54 -18.01 1.82
C LEU A 103 0.44 -16.78 0.94
N ARG A 104 -0.75 -16.18 0.92
CA ARG A 104 -1.00 -14.91 0.25
C ARG A 104 -1.47 -13.88 1.25
N LEU A 105 -0.76 -12.76 1.30
CA LEU A 105 -1.13 -11.59 2.10
C LEU A 105 -1.80 -10.56 1.19
N HIS A 106 -3.00 -10.14 1.57
CA HIS A 106 -3.70 -9.03 0.95
C HIS A 106 -3.71 -7.85 1.91
N ALA A 107 -2.93 -6.83 1.60
CA ALA A 107 -3.03 -5.58 2.33
C ALA A 107 -4.33 -4.85 1.94
N PRO A 108 -5.07 -4.26 2.89
CA PRO A 108 -6.22 -3.45 2.57
C PRO A 108 -5.79 -2.27 1.71
N ALA A 109 -6.59 -1.93 0.69
CA ALA A 109 -6.37 -0.71 -0.07
C ALA A 109 -6.28 0.46 0.91
N ALA A 110 -5.22 1.28 0.75
CA ALA A 110 -5.07 2.49 1.55
C ALA A 110 -6.36 3.31 1.39
N ARG A 111 -7.14 3.45 2.46
CA ARG A 111 -8.30 4.32 2.44
C ARG A 111 -7.81 5.73 2.11
N PRO A 112 -8.24 6.34 1.00
CA PRO A 112 -7.88 7.72 0.75
C PRO A 112 -8.38 8.54 1.94
N TRP A 113 -7.46 9.26 2.57
CA TRP A 113 -7.83 10.19 3.64
C TRP A 113 -8.92 11.11 3.12
N PRO A 114 -10.02 11.28 3.85
CA PRO A 114 -11.08 12.18 3.42
C PRO A 114 -10.48 13.57 3.19
N ARG A 115 -10.74 14.13 2.02
CA ARG A 115 -10.15 15.41 1.55
C ARG A 115 -10.35 16.55 2.55
N TRP A 116 -11.38 16.49 3.36
CA TRP A 116 -11.63 17.49 4.39
C TRP A 116 -10.57 17.47 5.50
N LEU A 117 -10.02 16.29 5.87
CA LEU A 117 -8.96 16.17 6.86
C LEU A 117 -7.63 16.72 6.34
N ALA A 118 -7.32 16.50 5.07
CA ALA A 118 -6.14 17.08 4.41
C ALA A 118 -6.21 18.62 4.42
N ARG A 119 -7.40 19.17 4.24
CA ARG A 119 -7.64 20.62 4.28
C ARG A 119 -7.43 21.21 5.69
N TRP A 120 -7.81 20.48 6.74
CA TRP A 120 -7.57 20.89 8.13
C TRP A 120 -6.09 20.90 8.49
N LEU A 121 -5.32 19.92 8.06
CA LEU A 121 -3.89 19.84 8.27
C LEU A 121 -3.12 20.94 7.53
N SER A 122 -3.59 21.35 6.36
CA SER A 122 -2.99 22.47 5.60
C SER A 122 -3.22 23.84 6.27
N LEU A 123 -4.31 23.98 7.04
CA LEU A 123 -4.60 25.20 7.78
C LEU A 123 -3.84 25.29 9.11
N ALA A 124 -3.34 24.17 9.61
CA ALA A 124 -2.58 24.10 10.86
C ALA A 124 -1.06 24.21 10.69
N ALA A 125 -0.56 24.40 9.47
CA ALA A 125 0.85 24.66 9.25
C ALA A 125 1.20 26.06 9.82
N PRO A 126 2.03 26.15 10.88
CA PRO A 126 2.47 27.45 11.34
C PRO A 126 3.31 28.10 10.25
N ALA A 127 2.98 29.31 9.90
CA ALA A 127 3.82 30.14 9.05
C ALA A 127 5.19 30.23 9.73
N SER A 128 6.19 29.56 9.18
CA SER A 128 7.57 29.69 9.62
C SER A 128 7.98 31.13 9.42
N ALA A 129 8.00 31.88 10.51
CA ALA A 129 8.56 33.22 10.55
C ALA A 129 10.05 33.10 10.20
N SER A 130 10.39 33.57 9.01
CA SER A 130 11.78 33.82 8.61
C SER A 130 12.34 34.89 9.54
N GLN A 131 13.01 34.48 10.60
CA GLN A 131 13.86 35.40 11.37
C GLN A 131 15.13 35.64 10.56
N CYS A 132 15.13 36.77 9.86
CA CYS A 132 16.34 37.39 9.36
C CYS A 132 17.24 37.72 10.56
N PHE A 133 18.26 36.90 10.77
CA PHE A 133 19.34 37.22 11.70
C PHE A 133 20.23 38.24 11.00
N HIS A 134 19.99 39.51 11.32
CA HIS A 134 20.90 40.61 10.92
C HIS A 134 22.10 40.55 11.85
N GLY A 135 23.19 39.98 11.37
CA GLY A 135 24.48 40.01 12.06
C GLY A 135 25.05 41.42 12.00
N GLU A 136 24.99 42.14 13.13
CA GLU A 136 25.68 43.40 13.35
C GLU A 136 27.09 43.07 13.81
N GLN A 137 28.03 43.22 12.91
CA GLN A 137 29.47 43.26 13.26
C GLN A 137 29.78 44.63 13.84
N HIS A 138 30.07 44.69 15.12
CA HIS A 138 30.72 45.83 15.73
C HIS A 138 32.22 45.53 15.90
N LYS A 139 32.96 46.41 15.39
CA LYS A 139 34.39 46.65 15.32
C LYS A 139 35.11 46.62 16.70
#